data_1c3631c0f0e9eb14b91ca2279ac065aa
#
_entry.id   1c3631c0f0e9eb14b91ca2279ac065aa
#
_cell.length_a   1.000
_cell.length_b   1.000
_cell.length_c   1.000
_cell.angle_alpha   90.00
_cell.angle_beta   90.00
_cell.angle_gamma   90.00
#
_symmetry.space_group_name_H-M   'P 1'
#
loop_
_entity.id
_entity.type
_entity.pdbx_description
1 polymer ?
#
loop_
_entity_poly.entity_id
_entity_poly.type
_entity_poly.pdbx_seq_one_letter_code
_entity_poly.pdbx_strand_id
1 'polypeptide(L)'
;IYALAVLETKNDKNKIGIVPCNTGVFNRLISIPGRKGTYILAEELILHYLPKIFPNYRIGEKSLIRITRNADIDADSIYDEDLNYREHMEEVVRQRRKLSPVRLEMTRTLDTGIIDRLCRVLELSENQVFMSQSPLDLSFVFQIQDTLRTHSELFYPRRIPQNSPAIQKDRPVLD
;
A
#
# COMPACT_ATOMS: atom_id res chain seq x y z
N ILE A 1 -1.29 3.33 -0.95
CA ILE A 1 -2.65 3.42 -1.50
C ILE A 1 -2.98 4.87 -1.74
N TYR A 2 -3.67 5.14 -2.86
CA TYR A 2 -4.12 6.48 -3.25
C TYR A 2 -5.58 6.41 -3.68
N ALA A 3 -6.34 7.45 -3.37
CA ALA A 3 -7.66 7.67 -3.96
C ALA A 3 -7.49 8.51 -5.23
N LEU A 4 -7.89 7.97 -6.36
CA LEU A 4 -7.85 8.61 -7.66
C LEU A 4 -9.25 9.09 -8.03
N ALA A 5 -9.35 10.30 -8.58
CA ALA A 5 -10.56 10.87 -9.14
C ALA A 5 -10.29 11.42 -10.54
N VAL A 6 -11.20 11.18 -11.46
CA VAL A 6 -11.27 11.89 -12.74
C VAL A 6 -12.05 13.17 -12.53
N LEU A 7 -11.37 14.31 -12.69
CA LEU A 7 -11.90 15.63 -12.43
C LEU A 7 -12.40 16.25 -13.75
N GLU A 8 -13.69 16.56 -13.80
CA GLU A 8 -14.34 17.17 -14.98
C GLU A 8 -14.46 18.68 -14.77
N THR A 9 -14.00 19.43 -15.75
CA THR A 9 -14.25 20.87 -15.88
C THR A 9 -14.99 21.15 -17.17
N LYS A 10 -15.48 22.40 -17.34
CA LYS A 10 -16.13 22.81 -18.59
C LYS A 10 -15.25 22.66 -19.83
N ASN A 11 -13.91 22.76 -19.64
CA ASN A 11 -12.95 22.80 -20.74
C ASN A 11 -12.03 21.55 -20.80
N ASP A 12 -12.02 20.72 -19.76
CA ASP A 12 -11.16 19.56 -19.70
C ASP A 12 -11.81 18.48 -18.80
N LYS A 13 -12.15 17.36 -19.39
CA LYS A 13 -12.84 16.25 -18.70
C LYS A 13 -11.92 15.19 -18.14
N ASN A 14 -10.61 15.35 -18.29
CA ASN A 14 -9.65 14.26 -18.05
C ASN A 14 -8.54 14.62 -17.05
N LYS A 15 -8.73 15.62 -16.20
CA LYS A 15 -7.77 15.88 -15.12
C LYS A 15 -7.83 14.76 -14.08
N ILE A 16 -6.67 14.32 -13.62
CA ILE A 16 -6.56 13.30 -12.57
C ILE A 16 -6.21 13.99 -11.25
N GLY A 17 -7.07 13.81 -10.27
CA GLY A 17 -6.79 14.16 -8.87
C GLY A 17 -6.33 12.91 -8.10
N ILE A 18 -5.28 13.03 -7.31
CA ILE A 18 -4.73 11.92 -6.51
C ILE A 18 -4.61 12.38 -5.06
N VAL A 19 -5.15 11.58 -4.14
CA VAL A 19 -5.07 11.81 -2.70
C VAL A 19 -4.37 10.62 -2.05
N PRO A 20 -3.22 10.82 -1.36
CA PRO A 20 -2.56 9.74 -0.62
C PRO A 20 -3.42 9.33 0.58
N CYS A 21 -3.61 8.00 0.76
CA CYS A 21 -4.40 7.44 1.85
C CYS A 21 -3.56 6.96 3.04
N ASN A 22 -2.27 6.67 2.84
CA ASN A 22 -1.36 6.22 3.88
C ASN A 22 -0.41 7.36 4.29
N THR A 23 -0.93 8.29 5.08
CA THR A 23 -0.15 9.47 5.51
C THR A 23 0.50 9.30 6.88
N GLY A 24 0.16 8.25 7.65
CA GLY A 24 0.58 8.09 9.05
C GLY A 24 -0.10 9.06 10.03
N VAL A 25 -0.98 9.94 9.53
CA VAL A 25 -1.65 10.97 10.35
C VAL A 25 -2.86 10.40 11.11
N PHE A 26 -3.50 9.37 10.57
CA PHE A 26 -4.67 8.73 11.18
C PHE A 26 -4.61 7.21 11.00
N ASN A 27 -5.33 6.51 11.88
CA ASN A 27 -5.45 5.06 11.78
C ASN A 27 -6.18 4.67 10.49
N ARG A 28 -5.66 3.65 9.82
CA ARG A 28 -6.28 3.13 8.60
C ARG A 28 -7.66 2.53 8.85
N LEU A 29 -7.84 1.88 10.02
CA LEU A 29 -9.11 1.30 10.44
C LEU A 29 -9.83 2.28 11.38
N ILE A 30 -10.95 2.81 10.92
CA ILE A 30 -11.75 3.82 11.64
C ILE A 30 -12.99 3.14 12.19
N SER A 31 -13.19 3.20 13.51
CA SER A 31 -14.41 2.69 14.15
C SER A 31 -15.61 3.59 13.85
N ILE A 32 -16.76 2.98 13.56
CA ILE A 32 -18.00 3.72 13.31
C ILE A 32 -18.65 4.06 14.65
N PRO A 33 -18.88 5.35 14.97
CA PRO A 33 -19.53 5.75 16.20
C PRO A 33 -20.91 5.08 16.37
N GLY A 34 -21.20 4.58 17.57
CA GLY A 34 -22.47 3.93 17.89
C GLY A 34 -22.62 2.50 17.35
N ARG A 35 -21.63 1.96 16.63
CA ARG A 35 -21.65 0.59 16.12
C ARG A 35 -20.41 -0.18 16.59
N LYS A 36 -20.50 -0.82 17.77
CA LYS A 36 -19.40 -1.60 18.32
C LYS A 36 -18.98 -2.72 17.34
N GLY A 37 -17.68 -2.86 17.11
CA GLY A 37 -17.13 -3.89 16.21
C GLY A 37 -17.30 -3.59 14.72
N THR A 38 -17.80 -2.41 14.35
CA THR A 38 -17.94 -2.01 12.94
C THR A 38 -16.89 -0.96 12.59
N TYR A 39 -16.19 -1.21 11.49
CA TYR A 39 -15.09 -0.37 11.04
C TYR A 39 -15.24 -0.02 9.57
N ILE A 40 -14.61 1.08 9.17
CA ILE A 40 -14.42 1.48 7.78
C ILE A 40 -12.95 1.72 7.52
N LEU A 41 -12.47 1.38 6.33
CA LEU A 41 -11.12 1.71 5.90
C LEU A 41 -11.03 3.20 5.55
N ALA A 42 -9.97 3.86 6.01
CA ALA A 42 -9.76 5.29 5.77
C ALA A 42 -9.73 5.65 4.29
N GLU A 43 -9.15 4.78 3.46
CA GLU A 43 -9.12 4.95 2.01
C GLU A 43 -10.53 4.96 1.38
N GLU A 44 -11.46 4.12 1.86
CA GLU A 44 -12.85 4.15 1.39
C GLU A 44 -13.57 5.42 1.82
N LEU A 45 -13.29 5.90 3.03
CA LEU A 45 -13.82 7.17 3.52
C LEU A 45 -13.32 8.34 2.67
N ILE A 46 -12.02 8.39 2.39
CA ILE A 46 -11.41 9.41 1.51
C ILE A 46 -12.04 9.34 0.12
N LEU A 47 -12.17 8.14 -0.45
CA LEU A 47 -12.78 7.94 -1.76
C LEU A 47 -14.25 8.41 -1.80
N HIS A 48 -14.98 8.25 -0.69
CA HIS A 48 -16.34 8.75 -0.57
C HIS A 48 -16.38 10.28 -0.56
N TYR A 49 -15.46 10.91 0.15
CA TYR A 49 -15.43 12.37 0.33
C TYR A 49 -14.59 13.14 -0.70
N LEU A 50 -14.14 12.50 -1.79
CA LEU A 50 -13.44 13.19 -2.88
C LEU A 50 -14.17 14.45 -3.40
N PRO A 51 -15.51 14.49 -3.51
CA PRO A 51 -16.21 15.72 -3.93
C PRO A 51 -16.01 16.90 -2.95
N LYS A 52 -15.76 16.62 -1.67
CA LYS A 52 -15.43 17.67 -0.69
C LYS A 52 -13.97 18.11 -0.75
N ILE A 53 -13.08 17.20 -1.17
CA ILE A 53 -11.65 17.49 -1.34
C ILE A 53 -11.43 18.31 -2.62
N PHE A 54 -12.23 18.06 -3.66
CA PHE A 54 -12.16 18.76 -4.93
C PHE A 54 -13.46 19.54 -5.22
N PRO A 55 -13.81 20.57 -4.42
CA PRO A 55 -15.12 21.23 -4.48
C PRO A 55 -15.39 21.97 -5.80
N ASN A 56 -14.33 22.37 -6.51
CA ASN A 56 -14.42 23.11 -7.77
C ASN A 56 -14.54 22.21 -9.01
N TYR A 57 -14.61 20.89 -8.83
CA TYR A 57 -14.63 19.91 -9.89
C TYR A 57 -15.82 18.97 -9.73
N ARG A 58 -16.39 18.58 -10.86
CA ARG A 58 -17.27 17.41 -10.87
C ARG A 58 -16.40 16.15 -10.87
N ILE A 59 -16.72 15.21 -9.98
CA ILE A 59 -16.05 13.90 -9.95
C ILE A 59 -16.80 13.00 -10.94
N GLY A 60 -16.11 12.56 -11.97
CA GLY A 60 -16.54 11.51 -12.87
C GLY A 60 -16.28 10.13 -12.25
N GLU A 61 -15.30 9.45 -12.78
CA GLU A 61 -14.86 8.15 -12.25
C GLU A 61 -13.92 8.31 -11.07
N LYS A 62 -13.88 7.30 -10.20
CA LYS A 62 -12.98 7.24 -9.05
C LYS A 62 -12.62 5.82 -8.68
N SER A 63 -11.39 5.60 -8.25
CA SER A 63 -10.89 4.29 -7.80
C SER A 63 -9.84 4.44 -6.70
N LEU A 64 -9.72 3.45 -5.85
CA LEU A 64 -8.50 3.28 -5.07
C LEU A 64 -7.46 2.63 -5.97
N ILE A 65 -6.24 3.11 -5.87
CA ILE A 65 -5.11 2.56 -6.61
C ILE A 65 -3.93 2.27 -5.68
N ARG A 66 -3.16 1.25 -6.04
CA ARG A 66 -1.88 0.92 -5.42
C ARG A 66 -0.83 0.77 -6.50
N ILE A 67 0.29 1.43 -6.32
CA ILE A 67 1.45 1.32 -7.19
C ILE A 67 2.51 0.54 -6.43
N THR A 68 2.88 -0.62 -6.96
CA THR A 68 4.01 -1.40 -6.47
C THR A 68 5.23 -1.03 -7.31
N ARG A 69 6.34 -0.74 -6.62
CA ARG A 69 7.62 -0.41 -7.25
C ARG A 69 8.59 -1.57 -7.09
N ASN A 70 9.53 -1.68 -8.00
CA ASN A 70 10.61 -2.64 -7.87
C ASN A 70 11.32 -2.43 -6.52
N ALA A 71 11.67 -3.52 -5.83
CA ALA A 71 12.39 -3.47 -4.56
C ALA A 71 13.90 -3.76 -4.74
N ASP A 72 14.28 -4.25 -5.92
CA ASP A 72 15.67 -4.55 -6.23
C ASP A 72 16.46 -3.25 -6.37
N ILE A 73 17.22 -2.99 -5.33
CA ILE A 73 18.34 -2.06 -5.37
C ILE A 73 19.57 -2.95 -5.37
N ASP A 74 20.34 -2.89 -6.43
CA ASP A 74 21.67 -3.44 -6.43
C ASP A 74 22.51 -2.62 -5.43
N ALA A 75 22.51 -3.08 -4.18
CA ALA A 75 23.23 -2.42 -3.10
C ALA A 75 24.73 -2.40 -3.38
N ASP A 76 25.22 -3.40 -4.14
CA ASP A 76 26.63 -3.50 -4.52
C ASP A 76 27.01 -2.45 -5.57
N SER A 77 26.06 -2.02 -6.42
CA SER A 77 26.29 -0.95 -7.40
C SER A 77 26.38 0.45 -6.78
N ILE A 78 25.98 0.58 -5.52
CA ILE A 78 25.95 1.86 -4.76
C ILE A 78 27.14 1.91 -3.77
N TYR A 79 27.86 0.79 -3.63
CA TYR A 79 28.99 0.73 -2.70
C TYR A 79 30.11 1.66 -3.18
N ASP A 80 30.27 2.76 -2.50
CA ASP A 80 31.38 3.70 -2.66
C ASP A 80 32.25 3.57 -1.39
N GLU A 81 33.49 3.15 -1.56
CA GLU A 81 34.44 2.95 -0.46
C GLU A 81 34.73 4.24 0.33
N ASP A 82 34.45 5.41 -0.27
CA ASP A 82 34.66 6.71 0.34
C ASP A 82 33.46 7.19 1.17
N LEU A 83 32.28 6.51 1.08
CA LEU A 83 31.08 6.86 1.84
C LEU A 83 31.03 6.12 3.18
N ASN A 84 30.73 6.86 4.25
CA ASN A 84 30.43 6.20 5.52
C ASN A 84 29.05 5.49 5.45
N TYR A 85 28.84 4.51 6.34
CA TYR A 85 27.63 3.67 6.35
C TYR A 85 26.32 4.49 6.35
N ARG A 86 26.30 5.64 7.02
CA ARG A 86 25.11 6.51 7.10
C ARG A 86 24.80 7.14 5.75
N GLU A 87 25.82 7.69 5.09
CA GLU A 87 25.69 8.32 3.77
C GLU A 87 25.29 7.29 2.72
N HIS A 88 25.87 6.09 2.80
CA HIS A 88 25.49 4.96 1.97
C HIS A 88 23.99 4.60 2.15
N MET A 89 23.51 4.50 3.39
CA MET A 89 22.11 4.21 3.68
C MET A 89 21.17 5.33 3.26
N GLU A 90 21.57 6.58 3.39
CA GLU A 90 20.78 7.73 2.90
C GLU A 90 20.66 7.69 1.37
N GLU A 91 21.70 7.31 0.64
CA GLU A 91 21.66 7.14 -0.83
C GLU A 91 20.75 5.95 -1.23
N VAL A 92 20.87 4.82 -0.55
CA VAL A 92 19.98 3.65 -0.76
C VAL A 92 18.51 4.05 -0.56
N VAL A 93 18.20 4.80 0.49
CA VAL A 93 16.83 5.29 0.75
C VAL A 93 16.38 6.27 -0.33
N ARG A 94 17.28 7.13 -0.81
CA ARG A 94 16.99 8.09 -1.89
C ARG A 94 16.71 7.38 -3.21
N GLN A 95 17.46 6.34 -3.53
CA GLN A 95 17.26 5.54 -4.74
C GLN A 95 15.96 4.73 -4.69
N ARG A 96 15.54 4.24 -3.51
CA ARG A 96 14.22 3.59 -3.34
C ARG A 96 13.06 4.46 -3.83
N ARG A 97 13.16 5.77 -3.72
CA ARG A 97 12.13 6.71 -4.22
C ARG A 97 12.08 6.79 -5.75
N LYS A 98 13.15 6.38 -6.43
CA LYS A 98 13.28 6.41 -7.91
C LYS A 98 12.96 5.07 -8.56
N LEU A 99 12.65 4.02 -7.77
CA LEU A 99 12.39 2.70 -8.31
C LEU A 99 11.19 2.71 -9.24
N SER A 100 11.36 2.06 -10.38
CA SER A 100 10.34 1.98 -11.42
C SER A 100 9.09 1.27 -10.92
N PRO A 101 7.89 1.79 -11.21
CA PRO A 101 6.66 1.06 -11.01
C PRO A 101 6.68 -0.26 -11.78
N VAL A 102 6.18 -1.34 -11.18
CA VAL A 102 6.09 -2.66 -11.79
C VAL A 102 4.67 -3.21 -11.83
N ARG A 103 3.76 -2.60 -11.06
CA ARG A 103 2.38 -3.05 -10.97
C ARG A 103 1.47 -1.90 -10.53
N LEU A 104 0.32 -1.78 -11.20
CA LEU A 104 -0.79 -0.93 -10.83
C LEU A 104 -1.99 -1.81 -10.48
N GLU A 105 -2.53 -1.65 -9.28
CA GLU A 105 -3.76 -2.30 -8.83
C GLU A 105 -4.84 -1.25 -8.62
N MET A 106 -6.08 -1.59 -8.97
CA MET A 106 -7.23 -0.70 -8.76
C MET A 106 -8.45 -1.48 -8.27
N THR A 107 -9.34 -0.82 -7.53
CA THR A 107 -10.55 -1.45 -6.98
C THR A 107 -11.79 -1.22 -7.84
N ARG A 108 -11.77 -0.24 -8.74
CA ARG A 108 -12.89 0.10 -9.63
C ARG A 108 -12.35 0.37 -11.02
N THR A 109 -13.09 -0.09 -12.01
CA THR A 109 -12.76 0.16 -13.43
C THR A 109 -12.77 1.66 -13.70
N LEU A 110 -11.81 2.11 -14.47
CA LEU A 110 -11.71 3.45 -15.03
C LEU A 110 -11.79 3.36 -16.55
N ASP A 111 -12.11 4.47 -17.19
CA ASP A 111 -12.07 4.59 -18.65
C ASP A 111 -10.70 4.19 -19.20
N THR A 112 -10.68 3.51 -20.34
CA THR A 112 -9.44 3.01 -20.97
C THR A 112 -8.44 4.13 -21.23
N GLY A 113 -8.89 5.30 -21.66
CA GLY A 113 -8.01 6.44 -21.88
C GLY A 113 -7.35 6.97 -20.60
N ILE A 114 -8.01 6.82 -19.45
CA ILE A 114 -7.42 7.14 -18.14
C ILE A 114 -6.37 6.08 -17.75
N ILE A 115 -6.68 4.81 -17.99
CA ILE A 115 -5.74 3.70 -17.73
C ILE A 115 -4.49 3.86 -18.60
N ASP A 116 -4.65 4.12 -19.90
CA ASP A 116 -3.53 4.34 -20.84
C ASP A 116 -2.65 5.52 -20.41
N ARG A 117 -3.28 6.58 -19.94
CA ARG A 117 -2.55 7.73 -19.41
C ARG A 117 -1.77 7.41 -18.16
N LEU A 118 -2.35 6.64 -17.23
CA LEU A 118 -1.65 6.17 -16.03
C LEU A 118 -0.48 5.25 -16.41
N CYS A 119 -0.69 4.30 -17.31
CA CYS A 119 0.35 3.41 -17.82
C CYS A 119 1.51 4.19 -18.44
N ARG A 120 1.21 5.20 -19.27
CA ARG A 120 2.23 6.03 -19.89
C ARG A 120 3.04 6.84 -18.87
N VAL A 121 2.38 7.44 -17.85
CA VAL A 121 3.06 8.23 -16.82
C VAL A 121 3.88 7.35 -15.88
N LEU A 122 3.41 6.13 -15.61
CA LEU A 122 4.06 5.17 -14.74
C LEU A 122 5.04 4.24 -15.47
N GLU A 123 5.15 4.37 -16.81
CA GLU A 123 5.97 3.49 -17.65
C GLU A 123 5.59 2.00 -17.49
N LEU A 124 4.28 1.73 -17.35
CA LEU A 124 3.72 0.38 -17.23
C LEU A 124 3.09 -0.05 -18.56
N SER A 125 3.11 -1.35 -18.79
CA SER A 125 2.31 -2.00 -19.84
C SER A 125 0.94 -2.44 -19.29
N GLU A 126 -0.05 -2.64 -20.17
CA GLU A 126 -1.41 -3.00 -19.79
C GLU A 126 -1.49 -4.31 -18.97
N ASN A 127 -0.61 -5.27 -19.25
CA ASN A 127 -0.51 -6.54 -18.52
C ASN A 127 -0.01 -6.39 -17.07
N GLN A 128 0.42 -5.20 -16.67
CA GLN A 128 0.82 -4.85 -15.31
C GLN A 128 -0.28 -4.10 -14.54
N VAL A 129 -1.48 -3.99 -15.13
CA VAL A 129 -2.66 -3.38 -14.51
C VAL A 129 -3.62 -4.47 -14.04
N PHE A 130 -3.99 -4.45 -12.78
CA PHE A 130 -4.81 -5.47 -12.13
C PHE A 130 -6.03 -4.88 -11.44
N MET A 131 -7.18 -5.54 -11.64
CA MET A 131 -8.40 -5.25 -10.89
C MET A 131 -8.45 -6.10 -9.63
N SER A 132 -8.69 -5.48 -8.49
CA SER A 132 -8.85 -6.17 -7.21
C SER A 132 -10.29 -6.02 -6.69
N GLN A 133 -10.90 -7.13 -6.29
CA GLN A 133 -12.20 -7.13 -5.61
C GLN A 133 -12.07 -7.07 -4.09
N SER A 134 -10.84 -7.15 -3.58
CA SER A 134 -10.50 -7.05 -2.15
C SER A 134 -9.80 -5.73 -1.85
N PRO A 135 -9.67 -5.35 -0.57
CA PRO A 135 -8.82 -4.23 -0.18
C PRO A 135 -7.40 -4.41 -0.72
N LEU A 136 -6.80 -3.34 -1.25
CA LEU A 136 -5.49 -3.37 -1.92
C LEU A 136 -4.31 -3.71 -0.98
N ASP A 137 -4.55 -3.68 0.32
CA ASP A 137 -3.57 -4.02 1.34
C ASP A 137 -4.32 -4.57 2.56
N LEU A 138 -3.93 -5.76 3.01
CA LEU A 138 -4.57 -6.46 4.12
C LEU A 138 -3.89 -6.20 5.48
N SER A 139 -2.91 -5.30 5.56
CA SER A 139 -2.19 -5.02 6.81
C SER A 139 -3.10 -4.51 7.96
N PHE A 140 -4.27 -3.95 7.63
CA PHE A 140 -5.26 -3.54 8.63
C PHE A 140 -5.76 -4.71 9.51
N VAL A 141 -5.65 -5.96 9.02
CA VAL A 141 -6.06 -7.14 9.77
C VAL A 141 -5.30 -7.26 11.10
N PHE A 142 -4.03 -6.84 11.13
CA PHE A 142 -3.25 -6.83 12.37
C PHE A 142 -3.82 -5.88 13.43
N GLN A 143 -4.53 -4.82 13.02
CA GLN A 143 -5.16 -3.86 13.94
C GLN A 143 -6.42 -4.42 14.62
N ILE A 144 -7.09 -5.40 14.00
CA ILE A 144 -8.28 -6.05 14.56
C ILE A 144 -7.97 -7.40 15.22
N GLN A 145 -6.74 -7.87 15.13
CA GLN A 145 -6.33 -9.18 15.63
C GLN A 145 -6.70 -9.37 17.11
N ASP A 146 -6.50 -8.36 17.95
CA ASP A 146 -6.84 -8.42 19.37
C ASP A 146 -8.35 -8.53 19.62
N THR A 147 -9.15 -7.90 18.79
CA THR A 147 -10.63 -7.99 18.83
C THR A 147 -11.12 -9.38 18.43
N LEU A 148 -10.39 -10.05 17.54
CA LEU A 148 -10.72 -11.37 17.03
C LEU A 148 -10.19 -12.53 17.90
N ARG A 149 -9.44 -12.28 18.96
CA ARG A 149 -8.85 -13.32 19.83
C ARG A 149 -9.87 -14.27 20.46
N THR A 150 -11.12 -13.85 20.61
CA THR A 150 -12.21 -14.71 21.09
C THR A 150 -12.67 -15.77 20.07
N HIS A 151 -12.26 -15.62 18.83
CA HIS A 151 -12.57 -16.50 17.70
C HIS A 151 -11.37 -17.40 17.43
N SER A 152 -11.19 -18.44 18.27
CA SER A 152 -10.02 -19.35 18.18
C SER A 152 -9.90 -20.05 16.83
N GLU A 153 -11.02 -20.22 16.12
CA GLU A 153 -11.09 -20.81 14.78
C GLU A 153 -10.37 -19.99 13.69
N LEU A 154 -10.11 -18.70 13.95
CA LEU A 154 -9.39 -17.81 13.03
C LEU A 154 -7.87 -17.84 13.22
N PHE A 155 -7.39 -18.55 14.24
CA PHE A 155 -5.98 -18.58 14.58
C PHE A 155 -5.39 -19.98 14.47
N TYR A 156 -4.18 -20.07 13.96
CA TYR A 156 -3.42 -21.31 14.03
C TYR A 156 -3.08 -21.66 15.49
N PRO A 157 -3.11 -22.95 15.87
CA PRO A 157 -2.67 -23.38 17.18
C PRO A 157 -1.22 -22.96 17.41
N ARG A 158 -0.92 -22.55 18.65
CA ARG A 158 0.43 -22.14 19.03
C ARG A 158 1.40 -23.29 18.77
N ARG A 159 2.37 -23.09 17.91
CA ARG A 159 3.46 -24.04 17.69
C ARG A 159 4.39 -24.01 18.88
N ILE A 160 4.64 -25.18 19.46
CA ILE A 160 5.66 -25.38 20.48
C ILE A 160 6.96 -25.68 19.72
N PRO A 161 8.02 -24.86 19.88
CA PRO A 161 9.31 -25.15 19.27
C PRO A 161 9.79 -26.52 19.72
N GLN A 162 10.19 -27.36 18.78
CA GLN A 162 10.81 -28.64 19.11
C GLN A 162 12.32 -28.44 19.31
N ASN A 163 12.86 -29.09 20.32
CA ASN A 163 14.30 -29.10 20.55
C ASN A 163 14.96 -29.87 19.39
N SER A 164 16.01 -29.31 18.83
CA SER A 164 16.85 -30.06 17.88
C SER A 164 17.65 -31.13 18.65
N PRO A 165 17.63 -32.39 18.20
CA PRO A 165 18.46 -33.43 18.83
C PRO A 165 19.97 -33.14 18.76
N ALA A 166 20.37 -32.30 17.77
CA ALA A 166 21.77 -31.93 17.57
C ALA A 166 22.24 -30.78 18.49
N ILE A 167 21.31 -30.10 19.20
CA ILE A 167 21.64 -28.96 20.07
C ILE A 167 21.42 -29.41 21.52
N GLN A 168 22.49 -29.57 22.26
CA GLN A 168 22.43 -29.83 23.70
C GLN A 168 22.21 -28.51 24.44
N LYS A 169 21.21 -28.48 25.35
CA LYS A 169 20.83 -27.26 26.08
C LYS A 169 21.94 -26.67 26.94
N ASP A 170 22.89 -27.49 27.33
CA ASP A 170 23.95 -27.17 28.30
C ASP A 170 25.31 -26.87 27.64
N ARG A 171 25.36 -26.78 26.30
CA ARG A 171 26.58 -26.37 25.58
C ARG A 171 26.42 -24.98 24.96
N PRO A 172 27.41 -24.11 25.09
CA PRO A 172 27.44 -22.84 24.36
C PRO A 172 27.36 -23.11 22.86
N VAL A 173 26.66 -22.23 22.13
CA VAL A 173 26.41 -22.37 20.69
C VAL A 173 27.68 -22.07 19.88
N LEU A 174 28.70 -21.48 20.51
CA LEU A 174 29.97 -21.10 19.90
C LEU A 174 31.08 -21.78 20.76
N ASP A 175 31.67 -22.81 20.20
CA ASP A 175 33.03 -23.32 20.53
C ASP A 175 33.90 -23.09 19.30
#